data_eaccd881aac80931e8ac1ba9fa82a653
#
_entry.id   eaccd881aac80931e8ac1ba9fa82a653
#
_cell.length_a   1.000
_cell.length_b   1.000
_cell.length_c   1.000
_cell.angle_alpha   90.00
_cell.angle_beta   90.00
_cell.angle_gamma   90.00
#
_symmetry.space_group_name_H-M   'P 1'
#
loop_
_entity.id
_entity.type
_entity.pdbx_description
1 polymer ?
#
loop_
_entity_poly.entity_id
_entity_poly.type
_entity_poly.pdbx_seq_one_letter_code
_entity_poly.pdbx_strand_id
1 'polypeptide(L)'
;QSRFGPAEWLQPYTDKTLAELGAQKKKVALVAPAFSVDCIETLEELAITGHEQYVEAGGGHDDYAYIPCLNDSDGGMAMLEAVVRRELAGWV
;
A
#
# COMPACT_ATOMS: atom_id res chain seq x y z
N GLN A 1 -2.62 -5.89 5.33
CA GLN A 1 -2.55 -6.25 6.77
C GLN A 1 -2.81 -7.73 6.95
N SER A 2 -1.88 -8.45 7.52
CA SER A 2 -2.01 -9.90 7.67
C SER A 2 -2.87 -10.30 8.87
N ARG A 3 -2.91 -9.51 9.90
CA ARG A 3 -3.73 -9.73 11.11
C ARG A 3 -3.53 -11.09 11.76
N PHE A 4 -2.28 -11.56 11.77
CA PHE A 4 -1.91 -12.80 12.43
C PHE A 4 -1.82 -12.63 13.94
N GLY A 5 -2.10 -13.70 14.67
CA GLY A 5 -1.96 -13.77 16.11
C GLY A 5 -3.17 -13.21 16.86
N PRO A 6 -3.13 -13.27 18.21
CA PRO A 6 -4.26 -12.85 19.04
C PRO A 6 -4.34 -11.34 19.23
N ALA A 7 -3.29 -10.59 18.88
CA ALA A 7 -3.28 -9.14 19.07
C ALA A 7 -4.15 -8.45 18.03
N GLU A 8 -4.78 -7.36 18.45
CA GLU A 8 -5.55 -6.53 17.54
C GLU A 8 -4.59 -5.69 16.68
N TRP A 9 -4.78 -5.72 15.36
CA TRP A 9 -3.98 -4.94 14.43
C TRP A 9 -4.54 -3.53 14.28
N LEU A 10 -3.72 -2.63 13.76
CA LEU A 10 -4.13 -1.24 13.57
C LEU A 10 -5.39 -1.13 12.71
N GLN A 11 -6.27 -0.25 13.13
CA GLN A 11 -7.53 0.02 12.43
C GLN A 11 -7.53 1.47 11.89
N PRO A 12 -8.37 1.78 10.90
CA PRO A 12 -9.32 0.87 10.24
C PRO A 12 -8.61 -0.16 9.34
N TYR A 13 -9.24 -1.32 9.18
CA TYR A 13 -8.71 -2.35 8.29
C TYR A 13 -8.93 -1.95 6.84
N THR A 14 -7.92 -2.20 6.00
CA THR A 14 -7.91 -1.77 4.60
C THR A 14 -9.08 -2.36 3.81
N ASP A 15 -9.32 -3.67 3.94
CA ASP A 15 -10.39 -4.33 3.20
C ASP A 15 -11.77 -3.75 3.51
N LYS A 16 -12.04 -3.49 4.77
CA LYS A 16 -13.31 -2.89 5.19
C LYS A 16 -13.45 -1.46 4.70
N THR A 17 -12.37 -0.69 4.77
CA THR A 17 -12.36 0.70 4.32
C THR A 17 -12.59 0.77 2.81
N LEU A 18 -11.96 -0.12 2.02
CA LEU A 18 -12.15 -0.15 0.58
C LEU A 18 -13.59 -0.49 0.21
N ALA A 19 -14.21 -1.44 0.94
CA ALA A 19 -15.62 -1.77 0.70
C ALA A 19 -16.53 -0.58 1.00
N GLU A 20 -16.29 0.14 2.08
CA GLU A 20 -17.06 1.34 2.41
C GLU A 20 -16.91 2.43 1.37
N LEU A 21 -15.68 2.71 0.91
CA LEU A 21 -15.43 3.71 -0.11
C LEU A 21 -16.03 3.32 -1.46
N GLY A 22 -15.99 2.02 -1.80
CA GLY A 22 -16.63 1.51 -3.00
C GLY A 22 -18.15 1.68 -2.96
N ALA A 23 -18.77 1.37 -1.82
CA ALA A 23 -20.21 1.55 -1.64
C ALA A 23 -20.62 3.02 -1.77
N GLN A 24 -19.76 3.94 -1.35
CA GLN A 24 -19.97 5.38 -1.48
C GLN A 24 -19.55 5.92 -2.85
N LYS A 25 -19.02 5.08 -3.72
CA LYS A 25 -18.53 5.43 -5.06
C LYS A 25 -17.48 6.54 -5.04
N LYS A 26 -16.63 6.54 -4.02
CA LYS A 26 -15.52 7.48 -3.91
C LYS A 26 -14.34 7.02 -4.76
N LYS A 27 -13.68 7.96 -5.42
CA LYS A 27 -12.42 7.67 -6.11
C LYS A 27 -11.32 7.40 -5.09
N VAL A 28 -10.51 6.38 -5.34
CA VAL A 28 -9.48 5.94 -4.39
C VAL A 28 -8.13 5.84 -5.06
N ALA A 29 -7.13 6.44 -4.45
CA ALA A 29 -5.72 6.18 -4.76
C ALA A 29 -5.09 5.61 -3.50
N LEU A 30 -4.54 4.39 -3.61
CA LEU A 30 -3.98 3.68 -2.47
C LEU A 30 -2.46 3.66 -2.56
N VAL A 31 -1.82 4.03 -1.47
CA VAL A 31 -0.36 4.01 -1.37
C VAL A 31 0.04 3.24 -0.12
N ALA A 32 1.14 2.49 -0.21
CA ALA A 32 1.66 1.70 0.91
C ALA A 32 3.01 2.27 1.37
N PRO A 33 3.02 3.35 2.16
CA PRO A 33 4.27 4.04 2.50
C PRO A 33 5.22 3.22 3.38
N ALA A 34 4.72 2.18 4.05
CA ALA A 34 5.55 1.31 4.87
C ALA A 34 6.37 0.31 4.05
N PHE A 35 6.13 0.23 2.74
CA PHE A 35 6.82 -0.70 1.86
C PHE A 35 7.67 0.08 0.85
N SER A 36 8.97 -0.17 0.83
CA SER A 36 9.87 0.45 -0.15
C SER A 36 9.85 -0.30 -1.47
N VAL A 37 9.52 -1.58 -1.45
CA VAL A 37 9.40 -2.42 -2.65
C VAL A 37 8.06 -3.13 -2.66
N ASP A 38 7.54 -3.38 -3.87
CA ASP A 38 6.32 -4.16 -4.01
C ASP A 38 6.59 -5.63 -3.69
N CYS A 39 5.59 -6.27 -3.11
CA CYS A 39 5.65 -7.66 -2.66
C CYS A 39 4.25 -8.27 -2.77
N ILE A 40 4.06 -9.46 -2.23
CA ILE A 40 2.75 -10.12 -2.24
C ILE A 40 1.68 -9.26 -1.58
N GLU A 41 1.98 -8.65 -0.44
CA GLU A 41 1.03 -7.81 0.29
C GLU A 41 0.59 -6.60 -0.51
N THR A 42 1.48 -6.01 -1.30
CA THR A 42 1.11 -4.82 -2.09
C THR A 42 0.53 -5.18 -3.45
N LEU A 43 1.11 -6.15 -4.14
CA LEU A 43 0.68 -6.49 -5.50
C LEU A 43 -0.60 -7.33 -5.51
N GLU A 44 -0.70 -8.30 -4.61
CA GLU A 44 -1.87 -9.16 -4.55
C GLU A 44 -2.99 -8.55 -3.70
N GLU A 45 -2.71 -8.19 -2.46
CA GLU A 45 -3.75 -7.74 -1.54
C GLU A 45 -4.27 -6.33 -1.86
N LEU A 46 -3.40 -5.42 -2.28
CA LEU A 46 -3.79 -4.04 -2.52
C LEU A 46 -4.11 -3.76 -3.98
N ALA A 47 -3.24 -4.17 -4.91
CA ALA A 47 -3.44 -3.87 -6.32
C ALA A 47 -4.52 -4.74 -6.97
N ILE A 48 -4.62 -6.01 -6.60
CA ILE A 48 -5.56 -6.96 -7.20
C ILE A 48 -6.78 -7.15 -6.32
N THR A 49 -6.64 -7.80 -5.19
CA THR A 49 -7.77 -8.14 -4.31
C THR A 49 -8.47 -6.89 -3.79
N GLY A 50 -7.72 -5.88 -3.38
CA GLY A 50 -8.29 -4.62 -2.92
C GLY A 50 -9.12 -3.94 -4.01
N HIS A 51 -8.63 -3.93 -5.25
CA HIS A 51 -9.36 -3.38 -6.38
C HIS A 51 -10.68 -4.14 -6.59
N GLU A 52 -10.63 -5.47 -6.56
CA GLU A 52 -11.83 -6.30 -6.70
C GLU A 52 -12.85 -6.04 -5.59
N GLN A 53 -12.41 -5.94 -4.35
CA GLN A 53 -13.28 -5.64 -3.21
C GLN A 53 -13.94 -4.28 -3.37
N TYR A 54 -13.21 -3.29 -3.83
CA TYR A 54 -13.73 -1.95 -4.08
C TYR A 54 -14.82 -1.97 -5.17
N VAL A 55 -14.56 -2.66 -6.27
CA VAL A 55 -15.52 -2.76 -7.38
C VAL A 55 -16.76 -3.55 -6.98
N GLU A 56 -16.59 -4.67 -6.28
CA GLU A 56 -17.72 -5.49 -5.81
C GLU A 56 -18.64 -4.73 -4.86
N ALA A 57 -18.09 -3.81 -4.08
CA ALA A 57 -18.88 -2.98 -3.17
C ALA A 57 -19.64 -1.84 -3.88
N GLY A 58 -19.37 -1.61 -5.16
CA GLY A 58 -20.07 -0.61 -5.97
C GLY A 58 -19.19 0.46 -6.59
N GLY A 59 -17.89 0.43 -6.34
CA GLY A 59 -16.94 1.39 -6.90
C GLY A 59 -16.73 1.19 -8.39
N GLY A 60 -16.40 2.27 -9.11
CA GLY A 60 -16.08 2.21 -10.53
C GLY A 60 -14.72 1.55 -10.77
N HIS A 61 -14.64 0.70 -11.79
CA HIS A 61 -13.40 -0.01 -12.10
C HIS A 61 -12.22 0.96 -12.32
N ASP A 62 -12.48 2.09 -12.95
CA ASP A 62 -11.45 3.09 -13.26
C ASP A 62 -11.26 4.13 -12.16
N ASP A 63 -11.98 4.01 -11.06
CA ASP A 63 -11.92 4.95 -9.95
C ASP A 63 -11.02 4.48 -8.81
N TYR A 64 -10.28 3.40 -9.02
CA TYR A 64 -9.33 2.85 -8.07
C TYR A 64 -7.95 2.78 -8.70
N ALA A 65 -6.97 3.31 -8.02
CA ALA A 65 -5.58 3.21 -8.45
C ALA A 65 -4.69 2.77 -7.28
N TYR A 66 -3.88 1.76 -7.52
CA TYR A 66 -2.80 1.42 -6.60
C TYR A 66 -1.53 2.09 -7.09
N ILE A 67 -0.90 2.86 -6.22
CA ILE A 67 0.36 3.54 -6.54
C ILE A 67 1.51 2.60 -6.18
N PRO A 68 2.31 2.15 -7.17
CA PRO A 68 3.43 1.23 -6.90
C PRO A 68 4.40 1.80 -5.88
N CYS A 69 5.04 0.92 -5.12
CA CYS A 69 6.13 1.29 -4.24
C CYS A 69 7.30 1.85 -5.06
N LEU A 70 8.25 2.49 -4.39
CA LEU A 70 9.38 3.11 -5.08
C LEU A 70 10.24 2.09 -5.84
N ASN A 71 10.32 0.86 -5.33
CA ASN A 71 11.10 -0.22 -5.95
C ASN A 71 12.53 0.24 -6.25
N ASP A 72 13.05 -0.09 -7.43
CA ASP A 72 14.38 0.33 -7.87
C ASP A 72 14.34 1.58 -8.77
N SER A 73 13.28 2.38 -8.67
CA SER A 73 13.20 3.65 -9.37
C SER A 73 14.36 4.57 -8.96
N ASP A 74 14.72 5.52 -9.83
CA ASP A 74 15.81 6.46 -9.53
C ASP A 74 15.54 7.21 -8.22
N GLY A 75 14.32 7.68 -8.00
CA GLY A 75 13.94 8.34 -6.76
C GLY A 75 14.01 7.42 -5.55
N GLY A 76 13.59 6.17 -5.69
CA GLY A 76 13.66 5.16 -4.64
C GLY A 76 15.10 4.83 -4.26
N MET A 77 15.96 4.65 -5.25
CA MET A 77 17.38 4.37 -5.02
C MET A 77 18.10 5.56 -4.38
N ALA A 78 17.78 6.78 -4.81
CA ALA A 78 18.33 7.98 -4.21
C ALA A 78 17.92 8.12 -2.74
N MET A 79 16.67 7.81 -2.42
CA MET A 79 16.18 7.82 -1.04
C MET A 79 16.91 6.80 -0.18
N LEU A 80 17.06 5.55 -0.66
CA LEU A 80 17.76 4.50 0.07
C LEU A 80 19.22 4.89 0.30
N GLU A 81 19.89 5.43 -0.70
CA GLU A 81 21.28 5.89 -0.56
C GLU A 81 21.40 6.98 0.52
N ALA A 82 20.48 7.95 0.51
CA ALA A 82 20.49 9.01 1.49
C ALA A 82 20.30 8.49 2.91
N VAL A 83 19.38 7.56 3.12
CA VAL A 83 19.13 6.94 4.42
C VAL A 83 20.33 6.13 4.89
N VAL A 84 20.89 5.31 4.01
CA VAL A 84 22.08 4.49 4.35
C VAL A 84 23.25 5.36 4.72
N ARG A 85 23.56 6.41 3.95
CA ARG A 85 24.65 7.33 4.25
C ARG A 85 24.46 8.02 5.60
N ARG A 86 23.23 8.43 5.89
CA ARG A 86 22.93 9.09 7.18
C ARG A 86 23.16 8.12 8.34
N GLU A 87 22.68 6.88 8.24
CA GLU A 87 22.79 5.90 9.32
C GLU A 87 24.21 5.37 9.48
N LEU A 88 25.02 5.38 8.41
CA LEU A 88 26.43 4.96 8.46
C LEU A 88 27.39 6.08 8.79
N ALA A 89 26.90 7.30 8.98
CA ALA A 89 27.75 8.45 9.34
C ALA A 89 28.50 8.14 10.66
N GLY A 90 29.83 8.21 10.60
CA GLY A 90 30.67 7.87 11.74
C GLY A 90 31.11 6.41 11.81
N TRP A 91 30.61 5.53 10.95
CA TRP A 91 31.00 4.12 10.88
C TRP A 91 32.04 3.85 9.78
N VAL A 92 32.08 4.66 8.77
CA VAL A 92 32.97 4.53 7.61
C VAL A 92 33.68 5.84 7.31
#